data_f1c3c3ca7df328d080f8b71b96a035d3
#
_entry.id   f1c3c3ca7df328d080f8b71b96a035d3
#
_cell.length_a   1.000
_cell.length_b   1.000
_cell.length_c   1.000
_cell.angle_alpha   90.00
_cell.angle_beta   90.00
_cell.angle_gamma   90.00
#
_symmetry.space_group_name_H-M   'P 1'
#
loop_
_entity.id
_entity.type
_entity.pdbx_description
1 polymer ?
#
loop_
_entity_poly.entity_id
_entity_poly.type
_entity_poly.pdbx_seq_one_letter_code
_entity_poly.pdbx_strand_id
1 'polypeptide(L)'
;DYAASGGYYIACAADSIVANPTTLTGSIGVFGMIPNLQKLYKNKLGISIDTVNTNKHADMGMNRALTKFEEDKIQKNVVDIYTTFITHVGEGRNMSTTAVDEIGQGRVWTGYDAKDIGLIDTYGGLEKAIEIAVYLAEIEDYRIISLPKKKDPFAELAQKFGGETSISDLVMLKLGLKTELTNPIENLLKRDKIQARIPFIMELK
;
A
#
# COMPACT_ATOMS: atom_id res chain seq x y z
N ASP A 1 -9.21 -10.39 -9.86
CA ASP A 1 -7.95 -9.77 -9.49
C ASP A 1 -7.75 -8.44 -10.21
N TYR A 2 -6.81 -7.63 -9.74
CA TYR A 2 -6.50 -6.35 -10.34
C TYR A 2 -5.00 -6.02 -10.24
N ALA A 3 -4.49 -5.29 -11.25
CA ALA A 3 -3.18 -4.68 -11.27
C ALA A 3 -3.31 -3.32 -11.98
N ALA A 4 -3.71 -2.30 -11.23
CA ALA A 4 -4.03 -0.97 -11.73
C ALA A 4 -3.21 0.10 -11.01
N SER A 5 -3.13 1.31 -11.57
CA SER A 5 -2.38 2.43 -11.01
C SER A 5 -0.92 2.04 -10.73
N GLY A 6 -0.44 2.10 -9.48
CA GLY A 6 0.90 1.66 -9.10
C GLY A 6 1.20 0.20 -9.45
N GLY A 7 0.19 -0.70 -9.45
CA GLY A 7 0.34 -2.07 -9.92
C GLY A 7 0.63 -2.17 -11.42
N TYR A 8 -0.03 -1.35 -12.23
CA TYR A 8 0.26 -1.27 -13.65
C TYR A 8 1.60 -0.54 -13.92
N TYR A 9 1.93 0.48 -13.14
CA TYR A 9 3.22 1.17 -13.21
C TYR A 9 4.41 0.19 -13.09
N ILE A 10 4.31 -0.78 -12.17
CA ILE A 10 5.33 -1.82 -12.01
C ILE A 10 5.33 -2.80 -13.18
N ALA A 11 4.16 -3.15 -13.70
CA ALA A 11 4.00 -4.17 -14.74
C ALA A 11 4.32 -3.66 -16.15
N CYS A 12 4.13 -2.37 -16.44
CA CYS A 12 4.16 -1.84 -17.81
C CYS A 12 5.51 -2.00 -18.54
N ALA A 13 6.62 -2.16 -17.79
CA ALA A 13 7.96 -2.37 -18.34
C ALA A 13 8.31 -3.85 -18.59
N ALA A 14 7.39 -4.79 -18.32
CA ALA A 14 7.64 -6.20 -18.58
C ALA A 14 7.59 -6.52 -20.08
N ASP A 15 8.41 -7.49 -20.52
CA ASP A 15 8.43 -7.96 -21.92
C ASP A 15 7.09 -8.54 -22.36
N SER A 16 6.33 -9.10 -21.43
CA SER A 16 4.98 -9.60 -21.68
C SER A 16 4.10 -9.48 -20.45
N ILE A 17 2.91 -8.93 -20.63
CA ILE A 17 1.89 -8.77 -19.60
C ILE A 17 0.74 -9.72 -19.89
N VAL A 18 0.48 -10.61 -18.92
CA VAL A 18 -0.59 -11.60 -18.99
C VAL A 18 -1.68 -11.23 -18.00
N ALA A 19 -2.92 -11.18 -18.45
CA ALA A 19 -4.06 -10.91 -17.58
C ALA A 19 -5.29 -11.73 -17.99
N ASN A 20 -6.19 -12.00 -17.06
CA ASN A 20 -7.49 -12.56 -17.41
C ASN A 20 -8.40 -11.48 -18.03
N PRO A 21 -9.36 -11.83 -18.88
CA PRO A 21 -10.28 -10.84 -19.47
C PRO A 21 -11.02 -9.97 -18.45
N THR A 22 -11.27 -10.49 -17.27
CA THR A 22 -11.96 -9.80 -16.17
C THR A 22 -11.02 -9.05 -15.21
N THR A 23 -9.70 -9.13 -15.38
CA THR A 23 -8.73 -8.39 -14.57
C THR A 23 -8.94 -6.89 -14.76
N LEU A 24 -8.97 -6.13 -13.67
CA LEU A 24 -8.97 -4.67 -13.73
C LEU A 24 -7.54 -4.16 -13.78
N THR A 25 -7.23 -3.33 -14.78
CA THR A 25 -5.89 -2.80 -15.03
C THR A 25 -5.94 -1.35 -15.53
N GLY A 26 -4.82 -0.82 -15.99
CA GLY A 26 -4.70 0.57 -16.38
C GLY A 26 -4.72 1.49 -15.17
N SER A 27 -5.75 2.33 -15.02
CA SER A 27 -5.81 3.42 -14.04
C SER A 27 -4.54 4.28 -14.07
N ILE A 28 -4.09 4.59 -15.30
CA ILE A 28 -2.91 5.44 -15.55
C ILE A 28 -3.31 6.87 -15.22
N GLY A 29 -3.07 7.25 -13.96
CA GLY A 29 -3.51 8.54 -13.45
C GLY A 29 -2.97 8.80 -12.05
N VAL A 30 -3.03 10.06 -11.65
CA VAL A 30 -2.60 10.53 -10.34
C VAL A 30 -3.63 11.49 -9.80
N PHE A 31 -4.06 11.29 -8.57
CA PHE A 31 -4.88 12.24 -7.85
C PHE A 31 -4.47 12.31 -6.39
N GLY A 32 -4.75 13.42 -5.75
CA GLY A 32 -4.56 13.60 -4.31
C GLY A 32 -5.76 14.30 -3.70
N MET A 33 -6.10 13.94 -2.46
CA MET A 33 -7.14 14.61 -1.68
C MET A 33 -6.52 15.14 -0.39
N ILE A 34 -6.63 16.44 -0.17
CA ILE A 34 -6.18 17.09 1.06
C ILE A 34 -7.41 17.72 1.73
N PRO A 35 -7.98 17.09 2.76
CA PRO A 35 -9.13 17.63 3.45
C PRO A 35 -8.75 18.87 4.27
N ASN A 36 -9.59 19.88 4.28
CA ASN A 36 -9.48 21.02 5.17
C ASN A 36 -10.49 20.88 6.31
N LEU A 37 -10.00 20.56 7.50
CA LEU A 37 -10.81 20.31 8.70
C LEU A 37 -10.92 21.54 9.64
N GLN A 38 -10.35 22.68 9.27
CA GLN A 38 -10.32 23.90 10.10
C GLN A 38 -11.70 24.30 10.63
N LYS A 39 -12.71 24.32 9.74
CA LYS A 39 -14.09 24.68 10.12
C LYS A 39 -14.74 23.65 11.03
N LEU A 40 -14.43 22.37 10.85
CA LEU A 40 -14.90 21.28 11.70
C LEU A 40 -14.36 21.47 13.11
N TYR A 41 -13.05 21.64 13.27
CA TYR A 41 -12.39 21.85 14.56
C TYR A 41 -12.95 23.07 15.25
N LYS A 42 -12.93 24.24 14.60
CA LYS A 42 -13.35 25.50 15.20
C LYS A 42 -14.85 25.55 15.53
N ASN A 43 -15.71 25.19 14.56
CA ASN A 43 -17.14 25.48 14.63
C ASN A 43 -17.96 24.33 15.25
N LYS A 44 -17.48 23.09 15.19
CA LYS A 44 -18.21 21.93 15.68
C LYS A 44 -17.60 21.32 16.95
N LEU A 45 -16.28 21.34 17.05
CA LEU A 45 -15.57 20.74 18.19
C LEU A 45 -15.05 21.75 19.20
N GLY A 46 -15.10 23.06 18.90
CA GLY A 46 -14.58 24.12 19.79
C GLY A 46 -13.05 24.07 19.97
N ILE A 47 -12.33 23.38 19.05
CA ILE A 47 -10.89 23.24 19.13
C ILE A 47 -10.22 24.37 18.37
N SER A 48 -9.36 25.13 19.06
CA SER A 48 -8.45 26.10 18.46
C SER A 48 -7.07 25.47 18.29
N ILE A 49 -6.48 25.67 17.10
CA ILE A 49 -5.14 25.19 16.78
C ILE A 49 -4.23 26.40 16.68
N ASP A 50 -3.20 26.42 17.50
CA ASP A 50 -2.11 27.40 17.44
C ASP A 50 -0.84 26.70 16.92
N THR A 51 -0.05 27.40 16.12
CA THR A 51 1.12 26.81 15.46
C THR A 51 2.37 27.67 15.68
N VAL A 52 3.46 27.00 15.99
CA VAL A 52 4.80 27.59 16.01
C VAL A 52 5.60 26.96 14.88
N ASN A 53 5.90 27.72 13.85
CA ASN A 53 6.48 27.22 12.61
C ASN A 53 7.96 27.55 12.51
N THR A 54 8.76 26.60 12.03
CA THR A 54 10.18 26.81 11.70
C THR A 54 10.36 27.56 10.37
N ASN A 55 9.35 27.49 9.49
CA ASN A 55 9.28 28.25 8.23
C ASN A 55 7.81 28.45 7.80
N LYS A 56 7.59 29.22 6.73
CA LYS A 56 6.29 29.66 6.27
C LYS A 56 5.29 28.54 5.92
N HIS A 57 5.78 27.36 5.56
CA HIS A 57 4.95 26.24 5.08
C HIS A 57 5.09 24.98 5.93
N ALA A 58 5.67 25.09 7.14
CA ALA A 58 5.93 23.93 8.00
C ALA A 58 4.63 23.33 8.58
N ASP A 59 3.52 24.07 8.58
CA ASP A 59 2.22 23.64 9.07
C ASP A 59 1.23 23.24 7.95
N MET A 60 1.76 22.99 6.74
CA MET A 60 0.92 22.48 5.64
C MET A 60 0.26 21.15 6.07
N GLY A 61 -1.07 21.12 6.00
CA GLY A 61 -1.83 19.94 6.43
C GLY A 61 -3.34 20.18 6.41
N MET A 62 -4.06 19.44 7.26
CA MET A 62 -5.52 19.45 7.31
C MET A 62 -6.11 20.57 8.20
N ASN A 63 -5.27 21.23 8.99
CA ASN A 63 -5.71 22.17 10.04
C ASN A 63 -6.05 23.57 9.52
N ARG A 64 -5.64 23.89 8.30
CA ARG A 64 -5.94 25.14 7.60
C ARG A 64 -6.08 24.90 6.10
N ALA A 65 -6.62 25.90 5.40
CA ALA A 65 -6.60 25.90 3.94
C ALA A 65 -5.15 25.98 3.43
N LEU A 66 -4.91 25.36 2.30
CA LEU A 66 -3.66 25.51 1.57
C LEU A 66 -3.54 26.95 1.06
N THR A 67 -2.34 27.47 1.02
CA THR A 67 -2.05 28.71 0.30
C THR A 67 -1.95 28.43 -1.20
N LYS A 68 -2.13 29.47 -2.02
CA LYS A 68 -2.01 29.31 -3.49
C LYS A 68 -0.65 28.72 -3.90
N PHE A 69 0.41 29.10 -3.22
CA PHE A 69 1.74 28.54 -3.46
C PHE A 69 1.79 27.03 -3.18
N GLU A 70 1.18 26.58 -2.08
CA GLU A 70 1.12 25.15 -1.71
C GLU A 70 0.27 24.35 -2.71
N GLU A 71 -0.89 24.89 -3.11
CA GLU A 71 -1.73 24.30 -4.15
C GLU A 71 -0.96 24.13 -5.47
N ASP A 72 -0.27 25.19 -5.93
CA ASP A 72 0.50 25.16 -7.18
C ASP A 72 1.66 24.15 -7.11
N LYS A 73 2.31 24.02 -5.95
CA LYS A 73 3.37 23.02 -5.74
C LYS A 73 2.83 21.60 -5.77
N ILE A 74 1.70 21.35 -5.13
CA ILE A 74 1.03 20.05 -5.14
C ILE A 74 0.58 19.71 -6.56
N GLN A 75 -0.08 20.66 -7.25
CA GLN A 75 -0.53 20.47 -8.62
C GLN A 75 0.64 20.16 -9.56
N LYS A 76 1.74 20.92 -9.44
CA LYS A 76 2.94 20.64 -10.22
C LYS A 76 3.46 19.21 -9.97
N ASN A 77 3.53 18.79 -8.72
CA ASN A 77 3.99 17.44 -8.36
C ASN A 77 3.08 16.35 -8.95
N VAL A 78 1.75 16.55 -8.93
CA VAL A 78 0.79 15.63 -9.57
C VAL A 78 1.04 15.53 -11.07
N VAL A 79 1.28 16.65 -11.74
CA VAL A 79 1.58 16.69 -13.18
C VAL A 79 2.91 16.00 -13.48
N ASP A 80 3.95 16.26 -12.68
CA ASP A 80 5.28 15.66 -12.86
C ASP A 80 5.20 14.12 -12.69
N ILE A 81 4.47 13.62 -11.69
CA ILE A 81 4.25 12.18 -11.48
C ILE A 81 3.45 11.58 -12.64
N TYR A 82 2.39 12.25 -13.10
CA TYR A 82 1.60 11.77 -14.22
C TYR A 82 2.43 11.69 -15.50
N THR A 83 3.20 12.72 -15.79
CA THR A 83 4.12 12.74 -16.95
C THR A 83 5.11 11.59 -16.88
N THR A 84 5.68 11.33 -15.71
CA THR A 84 6.56 10.17 -15.49
C THR A 84 5.84 8.87 -15.78
N PHE A 85 4.60 8.73 -15.30
CA PHE A 85 3.82 7.51 -15.49
C PHE A 85 3.53 7.24 -16.98
N ILE A 86 3.00 8.22 -17.72
CA ILE A 86 2.71 8.04 -19.15
C ILE A 86 3.99 7.81 -19.98
N THR A 87 5.12 8.37 -19.56
CA THR A 87 6.42 8.10 -20.19
C THR A 87 6.84 6.66 -19.99
N HIS A 88 6.81 6.14 -18.77
CA HIS A 88 7.13 4.75 -18.47
C HIS A 88 6.23 3.75 -19.22
N VAL A 89 4.93 4.04 -19.27
CA VAL A 89 4.01 3.20 -20.04
C VAL A 89 4.34 3.27 -21.54
N GLY A 90 4.61 4.47 -22.05
CA GLY A 90 4.99 4.66 -23.44
C GLY A 90 6.25 3.86 -23.84
N GLU A 91 7.28 3.91 -23.00
CA GLU A 91 8.51 3.15 -23.19
C GLU A 91 8.26 1.63 -23.11
N GLY A 92 7.57 1.17 -22.08
CA GLY A 92 7.32 -0.26 -21.86
C GLY A 92 6.33 -0.88 -22.86
N ARG A 93 5.40 -0.10 -23.39
CA ARG A 93 4.36 -0.57 -24.34
C ARG A 93 4.60 -0.11 -25.79
N ASN A 94 5.74 0.51 -26.07
CA ASN A 94 6.10 1.07 -27.38
C ASN A 94 5.01 1.98 -27.97
N MET A 95 4.49 2.88 -27.11
CA MET A 95 3.44 3.83 -27.44
C MET A 95 3.96 5.27 -27.27
N SER A 96 3.41 6.22 -28.04
CA SER A 96 3.69 7.63 -27.75
C SER A 96 3.02 8.07 -26.44
N THR A 97 3.61 9.02 -25.74
CA THR A 97 3.01 9.58 -24.50
C THR A 97 1.62 10.16 -24.76
N THR A 98 1.37 10.71 -25.95
CA THR A 98 0.04 11.21 -26.37
C THR A 98 -0.97 10.05 -26.46
N ALA A 99 -0.59 8.94 -27.08
CA ALA A 99 -1.47 7.76 -27.17
C ALA A 99 -1.76 7.17 -25.79
N VAL A 100 -0.76 7.14 -24.90
CA VAL A 100 -0.96 6.71 -23.52
C VAL A 100 -1.88 7.68 -22.78
N ASP A 101 -1.76 9.00 -22.98
CA ASP A 101 -2.65 9.98 -22.34
C ASP A 101 -4.11 9.80 -22.80
N GLU A 102 -4.36 9.52 -24.09
CA GLU A 102 -5.70 9.28 -24.62
C GLU A 102 -6.43 8.11 -23.94
N ILE A 103 -5.71 7.07 -23.56
CA ILE A 103 -6.25 5.89 -22.86
C ILE A 103 -6.04 5.94 -21.34
N GLY A 104 -5.27 6.92 -20.87
CA GLY A 104 -4.92 7.17 -19.47
C GLY A 104 -5.95 7.99 -18.71
N GLN A 105 -5.51 9.07 -18.08
CA GLN A 105 -6.33 10.01 -17.30
C GLN A 105 -7.11 9.31 -16.16
N GLY A 106 -6.55 8.26 -15.59
CA GLY A 106 -7.14 7.49 -14.50
C GLY A 106 -8.21 6.48 -14.91
N ARG A 107 -8.45 6.27 -16.22
CA ARG A 107 -9.41 5.27 -16.69
C ARG A 107 -8.96 3.86 -16.31
N VAL A 108 -9.92 3.08 -15.81
CA VAL A 108 -9.74 1.66 -15.49
C VAL A 108 -10.27 0.83 -16.66
N TRP A 109 -9.51 -0.17 -17.05
CA TRP A 109 -9.82 -1.05 -18.15
C TRP A 109 -10.00 -2.49 -17.66
N THR A 110 -10.88 -3.23 -18.32
CA THR A 110 -10.88 -4.69 -18.15
C THR A 110 -9.69 -5.28 -18.91
N GLY A 111 -9.24 -6.48 -18.56
CA GLY A 111 -8.20 -7.16 -19.33
C GLY A 111 -8.63 -7.37 -20.80
N TYR A 112 -9.93 -7.53 -21.03
CA TYR A 112 -10.48 -7.64 -22.38
C TYR A 112 -10.18 -6.37 -23.19
N ASP A 113 -10.62 -5.20 -22.71
CA ASP A 113 -10.39 -3.93 -23.39
C ASP A 113 -8.91 -3.52 -23.40
N ALA A 114 -8.18 -3.83 -22.31
CA ALA A 114 -6.77 -3.52 -22.17
C ALA A 114 -5.89 -4.19 -23.23
N LYS A 115 -6.30 -5.36 -23.74
CA LYS A 115 -5.62 -6.04 -24.84
C LYS A 115 -5.80 -5.28 -26.14
N ASP A 116 -7.01 -4.84 -26.43
CA ASP A 116 -7.34 -4.15 -27.69
C ASP A 116 -6.61 -2.79 -27.79
N ILE A 117 -6.39 -2.14 -26.65
CA ILE A 117 -5.66 -0.87 -26.58
C ILE A 117 -4.15 -1.02 -26.29
N GLY A 118 -3.62 -2.24 -26.27
CA GLY A 118 -2.19 -2.51 -26.16
C GLY A 118 -1.59 -2.42 -24.74
N LEU A 119 -2.42 -2.37 -23.70
CA LEU A 119 -1.94 -2.35 -22.33
C LEU A 119 -1.52 -3.72 -21.79
N ILE A 120 -2.02 -4.82 -22.39
CA ILE A 120 -1.57 -6.18 -22.11
C ILE A 120 -1.30 -6.94 -23.41
N ASP A 121 -0.56 -8.04 -23.34
CA ASP A 121 -0.15 -8.81 -24.52
C ASP A 121 -1.04 -10.01 -24.77
N THR A 122 -1.43 -10.72 -23.72
CA THR A 122 -2.22 -11.95 -23.87
C THR A 122 -3.10 -12.25 -22.67
N TYR A 123 -4.11 -13.08 -22.91
CA TYR A 123 -4.95 -13.60 -21.83
C TYR A 123 -4.34 -14.84 -21.21
N GLY A 124 -4.48 -14.96 -19.91
CA GLY A 124 -4.06 -16.13 -19.15
C GLY A 124 -3.84 -15.85 -17.69
N GLY A 125 -3.43 -16.88 -16.96
CA GLY A 125 -3.03 -16.85 -15.57
C GLY A 125 -1.53 -17.06 -15.38
N LEU A 126 -1.16 -17.46 -14.17
CA LEU A 126 0.24 -17.70 -13.80
C LEU A 126 0.92 -18.75 -14.68
N GLU A 127 0.22 -19.81 -15.05
CA GLU A 127 0.77 -20.88 -15.90
C GLU A 127 1.18 -20.29 -17.25
N LYS A 128 0.32 -19.48 -17.86
CA LYS A 128 0.62 -18.82 -19.14
C LYS A 128 1.81 -17.85 -19.02
N ALA A 129 1.92 -17.13 -17.92
CA ALA A 129 3.06 -16.26 -17.66
C ALA A 129 4.38 -17.05 -17.52
N ILE A 130 4.33 -18.22 -16.88
CA ILE A 130 5.49 -19.12 -16.77
C ILE A 130 5.88 -19.66 -18.14
N GLU A 131 4.92 -20.13 -18.97
CA GLU A 131 5.19 -20.59 -20.33
C GLU A 131 5.92 -19.53 -21.15
N ILE A 132 5.43 -18.28 -21.10
CA ILE A 132 6.03 -17.17 -21.83
C ILE A 132 7.43 -16.87 -21.29
N ALA A 133 7.62 -16.86 -19.97
CA ALA A 133 8.93 -16.63 -19.36
C ALA A 133 9.95 -17.71 -19.75
N VAL A 134 9.55 -18.98 -19.79
CA VAL A 134 10.37 -20.09 -20.26
C VAL A 134 10.75 -19.92 -21.74
N TYR A 135 9.77 -19.54 -22.57
CA TYR A 135 9.99 -19.29 -23.98
C TYR A 135 10.96 -18.11 -24.22
N LEU A 136 10.76 -16.98 -23.54
CA LEU A 136 11.61 -15.80 -23.67
C LEU A 136 13.03 -16.04 -23.14
N ALA A 137 13.17 -16.90 -22.14
CA ALA A 137 14.47 -17.26 -21.58
C ALA A 137 15.21 -18.36 -22.37
N GLU A 138 14.58 -18.96 -23.39
CA GLU A 138 15.11 -20.03 -24.21
C GLU A 138 15.63 -21.23 -23.39
N ILE A 139 14.90 -21.62 -22.30
CA ILE A 139 15.26 -22.72 -21.42
C ILE A 139 14.29 -23.89 -21.59
N GLU A 140 14.82 -25.12 -21.52
CA GLU A 140 14.03 -26.35 -21.59
C GLU A 140 13.66 -26.86 -20.19
N ASP A 141 14.62 -26.83 -19.26
CA ASP A 141 14.46 -27.29 -17.88
C ASP A 141 14.36 -26.12 -16.91
N TYR A 142 13.31 -26.11 -16.10
CA TYR A 142 13.12 -25.07 -15.08
C TYR A 142 12.53 -25.60 -13.78
N ARG A 143 12.71 -24.83 -12.72
CA ARG A 143 12.12 -25.09 -11.41
C ARG A 143 11.41 -23.86 -10.89
N ILE A 144 10.16 -24.02 -10.50
CA ILE A 144 9.39 -22.95 -9.88
C ILE A 144 9.74 -22.87 -8.39
N ILE A 145 10.12 -21.68 -7.94
CA ILE A 145 10.39 -21.40 -6.52
C ILE A 145 9.47 -20.27 -6.07
N SER A 146 8.61 -20.54 -5.09
CA SER A 146 7.78 -19.51 -4.49
C SER A 146 8.55 -18.74 -3.41
N LEU A 147 8.56 -17.40 -3.53
CA LEU A 147 9.15 -16.50 -2.56
C LEU A 147 8.12 -15.45 -2.11
N PRO A 148 8.14 -15.00 -0.84
CA PRO A 148 8.97 -15.55 0.25
C PRO A 148 8.54 -16.98 0.59
N LYS A 149 9.47 -17.81 1.03
CA LYS A 149 9.14 -19.16 1.53
C LYS A 149 8.10 -18.99 2.65
N LYS A 150 6.95 -19.66 2.52
CA LYS A 150 5.98 -19.70 3.62
C LYS A 150 6.70 -20.20 4.86
N LYS A 151 6.74 -19.36 5.88
CA LYS A 151 7.23 -19.81 7.20
C LYS A 151 6.31 -20.92 7.66
N ASP A 152 6.88 -22.01 8.16
CA ASP A 152 6.10 -23.06 8.80
C ASP A 152 5.30 -22.39 9.94
N PRO A 153 3.96 -22.51 9.97
CA PRO A 153 3.15 -21.95 11.05
C PRO A 153 3.64 -22.39 12.43
N PHE A 154 4.20 -23.61 12.50
CA PHE A 154 4.77 -24.15 13.71
C PHE A 154 6.11 -23.48 14.08
N ALA A 155 6.95 -23.16 13.10
CA ALA A 155 8.21 -22.44 13.31
C ALA A 155 7.94 -20.97 13.69
N GLU A 156 6.89 -20.35 13.16
CA GLU A 156 6.48 -19.00 13.52
C GLU A 156 5.88 -18.96 14.94
N LEU A 157 5.11 -19.99 15.30
CA LEU A 157 4.63 -20.20 16.65
C LEU A 157 5.80 -20.44 17.62
N ALA A 158 6.74 -21.32 17.27
CA ALA A 158 7.94 -21.58 18.06
C ALA A 158 8.86 -20.36 18.20
N GLN A 159 8.97 -19.51 17.18
CA GLN A 159 9.69 -18.23 17.26
C GLN A 159 8.98 -17.20 18.14
N LYS A 160 7.65 -17.14 18.08
CA LYS A 160 6.86 -16.30 19.02
C LYS A 160 6.95 -16.82 20.45
N PHE A 161 7.10 -18.12 20.64
CA PHE A 161 7.20 -18.77 21.95
C PHE A 161 8.65 -18.99 22.42
N GLY A 162 9.64 -18.95 21.54
CA GLY A 162 11.06 -19.09 21.88
C GLY A 162 11.72 -17.84 22.45
N GLY A 163 11.05 -16.71 22.47
CA GLY A 163 11.42 -15.48 23.17
C GLY A 163 10.53 -15.29 24.40
N GLU A 164 10.94 -15.82 25.55
CA GLU A 164 10.35 -15.57 26.88
C GLU A 164 8.90 -16.06 27.13
N THR A 165 8.42 -17.07 26.46
CA THR A 165 7.13 -17.68 26.83
C THR A 165 7.33 -18.77 27.89
N SER A 166 6.73 -18.54 29.04
CA SER A 166 6.68 -19.49 30.15
C SER A 166 5.85 -20.73 29.74
N ILE A 167 6.21 -21.88 30.30
CA ILE A 167 5.43 -23.13 30.15
C ILE A 167 3.95 -22.92 30.53
N SER A 168 3.66 -21.96 31.41
CA SER A 168 2.31 -21.53 31.77
C SER A 168 1.50 -20.98 30.59
N ASP A 169 2.13 -20.25 29.66
CA ASP A 169 1.43 -19.66 28.51
C ASP A 169 1.07 -20.72 27.46
N LEU A 170 1.92 -21.76 27.33
CA LEU A 170 1.65 -22.93 26.49
C LEU A 170 0.47 -23.76 27.03
N VAL A 171 0.37 -23.88 28.35
CA VAL A 171 -0.74 -24.60 29.03
C VAL A 171 -2.05 -23.81 28.90
N MET A 172 -1.99 -22.49 29.08
CA MET A 172 -3.15 -21.60 28.91
C MET A 172 -3.70 -21.59 27.46
N LEU A 173 -2.81 -21.58 26.46
CA LEU A 173 -3.19 -21.66 25.05
C LEU A 173 -3.85 -23.02 24.73
N LYS A 174 -3.33 -24.09 25.30
CA LYS A 174 -3.87 -25.45 25.11
C LYS A 174 -5.23 -25.65 25.80
N LEU A 175 -5.51 -24.87 26.84
CA LEU A 175 -6.77 -24.85 27.56
C LEU A 175 -7.80 -23.88 27.00
N GLY A 176 -7.47 -23.14 25.90
CA GLY A 176 -8.39 -22.18 25.27
C GLY A 176 -8.70 -20.95 26.11
N LEU A 177 -7.89 -20.67 27.14
CA LEU A 177 -8.08 -19.52 28.00
C LEU A 177 -7.42 -18.28 27.35
N LYS A 178 -8.20 -17.23 27.13
CA LYS A 178 -7.70 -15.98 26.54
C LYS A 178 -6.67 -15.32 27.45
N THR A 179 -5.57 -14.86 26.86
CA THR A 179 -4.43 -14.19 27.52
C THR A 179 -4.75 -12.78 28.02
N GLU A 180 -5.99 -12.35 28.09
CA GLU A 180 -6.39 -11.01 28.55
C GLU A 180 -6.06 -10.73 30.04
N LEU A 181 -5.86 -11.77 30.84
CA LEU A 181 -5.54 -11.66 32.28
C LEU A 181 -4.03 -11.51 32.57
N THR A 182 -3.14 -11.89 31.67
CA THR A 182 -1.68 -11.83 31.89
C THR A 182 -1.05 -10.49 31.48
N ASN A 183 -1.65 -9.79 30.51
CA ASN A 183 -1.17 -8.49 30.01
C ASN A 183 -1.00 -7.40 31.11
N PRO A 184 -1.87 -7.28 32.12
CA PRO A 184 -1.69 -6.28 33.16
C PRO A 184 -0.48 -6.54 34.05
N ILE A 185 -0.17 -7.83 34.35
CA ILE A 185 0.93 -8.22 35.26
C ILE A 185 2.29 -8.09 34.55
N GLU A 186 2.39 -8.55 33.28
CA GLU A 186 3.60 -8.37 32.47
C GLU A 186 3.92 -6.90 32.20
N ASN A 187 2.90 -6.10 31.92
CA ASN A 187 3.03 -4.66 31.83
C ASN A 187 3.44 -3.98 33.13
N LEU A 188 3.15 -4.55 34.29
CA LEU A 188 3.63 -4.08 35.58
C LEU A 188 5.12 -4.39 35.82
N LEU A 189 5.59 -5.55 35.39
CA LEU A 189 6.96 -6.01 35.60
C LEU A 189 7.97 -5.38 34.59
N LYS A 190 7.54 -5.02 33.39
CA LYS A 190 8.37 -4.36 32.34
C LYS A 190 8.44 -2.84 32.46
N ARG A 191 7.93 -2.24 33.54
CA ARG A 191 7.82 -0.77 33.71
C ARG A 191 9.06 -0.15 34.31
N ASP A 192 9.45 1.00 33.76
CA ASP A 192 10.46 1.86 34.41
C ASP A 192 10.07 2.22 35.83
N LYS A 193 11.07 2.25 36.73
CA LYS A 193 10.86 2.49 38.15
C LYS A 193 10.32 3.90 38.50
N ILE A 194 10.39 4.84 37.53
CA ILE A 194 9.88 6.21 37.68
C ILE A 194 8.88 6.48 36.55
N GLN A 195 7.60 6.68 36.94
CA GLN A 195 6.54 6.97 35.95
C GLN A 195 5.59 8.05 36.51
N ALA A 196 5.29 9.05 35.66
CA ALA A 196 4.16 9.93 35.87
C ALA A 196 2.89 9.28 35.31
N ARG A 197 1.91 8.98 36.16
CA ARG A 197 0.68 8.28 35.78
C ARG A 197 -0.56 8.94 36.35
N ILE A 198 -1.64 8.82 35.56
CA ILE A 198 -2.99 9.03 36.05
C ILE A 198 -3.31 7.86 37.03
N PRO A 199 -3.81 8.11 38.23
CA PRO A 199 -4.00 7.09 39.28
C PRO A 199 -5.21 6.15 39.03
N PHE A 200 -5.80 6.18 37.84
CA PHE A 200 -6.96 5.34 37.49
C PHE A 200 -6.86 4.87 36.05
N ILE A 201 -7.50 3.72 35.75
CA ILE A 201 -7.62 3.16 34.43
C ILE A 201 -8.98 3.59 33.88
N MET A 202 -9.00 4.24 32.68
CA MET A 202 -10.23 4.50 31.94
C MET A 202 -10.49 3.32 30.98
N GLU A 203 -11.59 2.61 31.19
CA GLU A 203 -12.13 1.70 30.20
C GLU A 203 -13.21 2.44 29.40
N LEU A 204 -12.97 2.59 28.11
CA LEU A 204 -14.00 3.05 27.18
C LEU A 204 -14.83 1.82 26.74
N LYS A 205 -16.09 1.79 27.11
CA LYS A 205 -17.07 0.80 26.65
C LYS A 205 -17.62 1.19 25.28
#